data_c11062c6a05c906585fb704452719ed6
#
_entry.id   c11062c6a05c906585fb704452719ed6
#
_cell.length_a   1.000
_cell.length_b   1.000
_cell.length_c   1.000
_cell.angle_alpha   90.00
_cell.angle_beta   90.00
_cell.angle_gamma   90.00
#
_symmetry.space_group_name_H-M   'P 1'
#
loop_
_entity.id
_entity.type
_entity.pdbx_description
1 polymer ?
#
loop_
_entity_poly.entity_id
_entity_poly.type
_entity_poly.pdbx_seq_one_letter_code
_entity_poly.pdbx_strand_id
1 'polypeptide(L)'
;MRIYFDLCVLTFDIPFAYSSNGDGFLEHNFLTGKETELSLEQFPPPEELYKRLVDAKQLSGEALKIVEQPFYSDPYTYEPRYYQRIAVERTVEAIAKGKDRVLIVMATGTGKTCSALEENP
;
A
#
# COMPACT_ATOMS: atom_id res chain seq x y z
N MET A 1 -21.99 2.38 5.57
CA MET A 1 -21.06 1.87 4.55
C MET A 1 -19.67 2.53 4.60
N ARG A 2 -19.60 3.84 4.84
CA ARG A 2 -18.33 4.61 4.92
C ARG A 2 -17.35 4.11 5.99
N ILE A 3 -17.82 3.69 7.16
CA ILE A 3 -16.99 3.22 8.28
C ILE A 3 -16.20 1.93 7.94
N TYR A 4 -16.75 1.02 7.14
CA TYR A 4 -16.05 -0.20 6.75
C TYR A 4 -14.92 0.06 5.73
N PHE A 5 -15.12 1.02 4.82
CA PHE A 5 -14.09 1.41 3.87
C PHE A 5 -12.91 2.09 4.57
N ASP A 6 -13.19 3.02 5.49
CA ASP A 6 -12.15 3.71 6.25
C ASP A 6 -11.30 2.73 7.07
N LEU A 7 -11.93 1.70 7.66
CA LEU A 7 -11.23 0.68 8.41
C LEU A 7 -10.34 -0.20 7.51
N CYS A 8 -10.82 -0.62 6.33
CA CYS A 8 -10.05 -1.39 5.36
C CYS A 8 -8.84 -0.59 4.85
N VAL A 9 -9.03 0.69 4.52
CA VAL A 9 -7.94 1.57 4.07
C VAL A 9 -6.87 1.72 5.14
N LEU A 10 -7.26 1.94 6.39
CA LEU A 10 -6.32 2.06 7.51
C LEU A 10 -5.59 0.75 7.84
N THR A 11 -6.25 -0.40 7.61
CA THR A 11 -5.69 -1.70 7.95
C THR A 11 -4.82 -2.28 6.84
N PHE A 12 -5.20 -2.08 5.56
CA PHE A 12 -4.57 -2.72 4.41
C PHE A 12 -3.89 -1.75 3.44
N ASP A 13 -3.88 -0.44 3.73
CA ASP A 13 -3.32 0.62 2.86
C ASP A 13 -3.89 0.59 1.43
N ILE A 14 -5.19 0.37 1.31
CA ILE A 14 -5.89 0.25 0.02
C ILE A 14 -6.02 1.64 -0.61
N PRO A 15 -5.43 1.88 -1.81
CA PRO A 15 -5.49 3.18 -2.47
C PRO A 15 -6.81 3.46 -3.19
N PHE A 16 -7.50 2.41 -3.64
CA PHE A 16 -8.76 2.50 -4.38
C PHE A 16 -9.79 1.53 -3.83
N ALA A 17 -11.03 1.96 -3.70
CA ALA A 17 -12.14 1.09 -3.37
C ALA A 17 -13.34 1.37 -4.29
N TYR A 18 -14.09 0.34 -4.61
CA TYR A 18 -15.23 0.41 -5.50
C TYR A 18 -16.49 -0.09 -4.81
N SER A 19 -17.58 0.66 -4.94
CA SER A 19 -18.90 0.20 -4.56
C SER A 19 -19.79 0.14 -5.82
N SER A 20 -20.73 -0.81 -5.87
CA SER A 20 -21.65 -0.98 -7.00
C SER A 20 -23.07 -1.25 -6.51
N ASN A 21 -24.04 -0.74 -7.25
CA ASN A 21 -25.45 -1.03 -7.10
C ASN A 21 -26.01 -1.93 -8.21
N GLY A 22 -25.15 -2.38 -9.15
CA GLY A 22 -25.50 -3.16 -10.34
C GLY A 22 -25.66 -2.34 -11.62
N ASP A 23 -25.85 -1.02 -11.54
CA ASP A 23 -25.99 -0.13 -12.70
C ASP A 23 -24.65 0.53 -13.07
N GLY A 24 -23.75 0.66 -12.11
CA GLY A 24 -22.44 1.26 -12.27
C GLY A 24 -21.55 1.05 -11.05
N PHE A 25 -20.39 1.71 -11.05
CA PHE A 25 -19.43 1.73 -9.95
C PHE A 25 -19.24 3.14 -9.42
N LEU A 26 -19.07 3.26 -8.11
CA LEU A 26 -18.53 4.44 -7.48
C LEU A 26 -17.10 4.14 -7.04
N GLU A 27 -16.12 4.78 -7.67
CA GLU A 27 -14.72 4.73 -7.30
C GLU A 27 -14.45 5.68 -6.14
N HIS A 28 -13.88 5.16 -5.07
CA HIS A 28 -13.33 5.94 -3.96
C HIS A 28 -11.80 5.95 -4.06
N ASN A 29 -11.24 7.07 -4.50
CA ASN A 29 -9.80 7.24 -4.62
C ASN A 29 -9.27 7.88 -3.33
N PHE A 30 -8.63 7.07 -2.47
CA PHE A 30 -8.08 7.52 -1.19
C PHE A 30 -6.78 8.32 -1.33
N LEU A 31 -6.10 8.24 -2.48
CA LEU A 31 -4.90 9.04 -2.74
C LEU A 31 -5.22 10.52 -2.96
N THR A 32 -6.36 10.80 -3.62
CA THR A 32 -6.78 12.17 -3.95
C THR A 32 -7.99 12.65 -3.14
N GLY A 33 -8.67 11.74 -2.42
CA GLY A 33 -9.91 12.00 -1.70
C GLY A 33 -11.13 12.24 -2.62
N LYS A 34 -11.04 11.87 -3.90
CA LYS A 34 -12.13 12.06 -4.88
C LYS A 34 -12.97 10.82 -5.03
N GLU A 35 -14.25 11.04 -5.28
CA GLU A 35 -15.22 10.02 -5.67
C GLU A 35 -15.61 10.25 -7.14
N THR A 36 -15.66 9.18 -7.93
CA THR A 36 -15.96 9.24 -9.36
C THR A 36 -16.94 8.12 -9.72
N GLU A 37 -18.03 8.47 -10.38
CA GLU A 37 -18.97 7.49 -10.92
C GLU A 37 -18.45 6.95 -12.25
N LEU A 38 -18.50 5.62 -12.39
CA LEU A 38 -18.07 4.88 -13.58
C LEU A 38 -19.21 3.98 -14.07
N SER A 39 -19.37 3.87 -15.39
CA SER A 39 -20.26 2.85 -15.96
C SER A 39 -19.65 1.46 -15.79
N LEU A 40 -20.48 0.40 -15.94
CA LEU A 40 -20.02 -0.99 -15.80
C LEU A 40 -18.89 -1.34 -16.78
N GLU A 41 -18.86 -0.70 -17.94
CA GLU A 41 -17.87 -0.93 -19.00
C GLU A 41 -16.55 -0.15 -18.76
N GLN A 42 -16.56 0.83 -17.86
CA GLN A 42 -15.42 1.72 -17.59
C GLN A 42 -14.60 1.31 -16.37
N PHE A 43 -14.75 0.07 -15.91
CA PHE A 43 -13.92 -0.41 -14.79
C PHE A 43 -12.45 -0.42 -15.20
N PRO A 44 -11.56 0.27 -14.45
CA PRO A 44 -10.17 0.41 -14.86
C PRO A 44 -9.42 -0.94 -14.75
N PRO A 45 -8.57 -1.28 -15.73
CA PRO A 45 -7.72 -2.46 -15.65
C PRO A 45 -6.63 -2.31 -14.58
N PRO A 46 -6.05 -3.41 -14.07
CA PRO A 46 -5.05 -3.39 -13.02
C PRO A 46 -3.83 -2.52 -13.35
N GLU A 47 -3.39 -2.51 -14.61
CA GLU A 47 -2.24 -1.75 -15.08
C GLU A 47 -2.47 -0.24 -14.98
N GLU A 48 -3.70 0.21 -15.22
CA GLU A 48 -4.06 1.62 -15.09
C GLU A 48 -4.09 2.03 -13.62
N LEU A 49 -4.66 1.20 -12.74
CA LEU A 49 -4.67 1.43 -11.30
C LEU A 49 -3.25 1.48 -10.73
N TYR A 50 -2.39 0.56 -11.17
CA TYR A 50 -0.98 0.55 -10.78
C TYR A 50 -0.25 1.82 -11.22
N LYS A 51 -0.44 2.25 -12.47
CA LYS A 51 0.12 3.50 -12.98
C LYS A 51 -0.34 4.71 -12.16
N ARG A 52 -1.64 4.82 -11.86
CA ARG A 52 -2.19 5.89 -11.00
C ARG A 52 -1.56 5.88 -9.61
N LEU A 53 -1.30 4.70 -9.04
CA LEU A 53 -0.63 4.55 -7.74
C LEU A 53 0.82 5.03 -7.81
N VAL A 54 1.60 4.60 -8.81
CA VAL A 54 2.99 5.01 -9.01
C VAL A 54 3.11 6.51 -9.20
N ASP A 55 2.24 7.09 -10.04
CA ASP A 55 2.21 8.54 -10.30
C ASP A 55 1.87 9.33 -9.02
N ALA A 56 0.90 8.85 -8.25
CA ALA A 56 0.51 9.49 -6.98
C ALA A 56 1.60 9.41 -5.91
N LYS A 57 2.33 8.30 -5.86
CA LYS A 57 3.47 8.12 -4.96
C LYS A 57 4.74 8.82 -5.44
N GLN A 58 4.74 9.36 -6.66
CA GLN A 58 5.90 10.02 -7.31
C GLN A 58 7.14 9.11 -7.38
N LEU A 59 6.92 7.82 -7.54
CA LEU A 59 7.98 6.83 -7.71
C LEU A 59 8.44 6.80 -9.17
N SER A 60 9.73 6.89 -9.41
CA SER A 60 10.30 6.82 -10.76
C SER A 60 11.65 6.12 -10.78
N GLY A 61 11.98 5.50 -11.91
CA GLY A 61 13.31 4.95 -12.18
C GLY A 61 13.79 3.94 -11.13
N GLU A 62 14.87 4.26 -10.43
CA GLU A 62 15.49 3.37 -9.43
C GLU A 62 14.63 3.21 -8.18
N ALA A 63 13.92 4.25 -7.75
CA ALA A 63 13.02 4.18 -6.61
C ALA A 63 11.90 3.15 -6.82
N LEU A 64 11.36 3.08 -8.03
CA LEU A 64 10.35 2.10 -8.39
C LEU A 64 10.89 0.67 -8.30
N LYS A 65 12.10 0.42 -8.81
CA LYS A 65 12.75 -0.89 -8.73
C LYS A 65 12.98 -1.36 -7.30
N ILE A 66 13.31 -0.43 -6.39
CA ILE A 66 13.50 -0.74 -4.97
C ILE A 66 12.16 -1.15 -4.33
N VAL A 67 11.09 -0.41 -4.63
CA VAL A 67 9.75 -0.67 -4.06
C VAL A 67 9.11 -1.95 -4.65
N GLU A 68 9.42 -2.28 -5.91
CA GLU A 68 8.92 -3.50 -6.59
C GLU A 68 9.65 -4.78 -6.18
N GLN A 69 10.71 -4.70 -5.38
CA GLN A 69 11.40 -5.91 -4.92
C GLN A 69 10.44 -6.78 -4.10
N PRO A 70 10.36 -8.08 -4.43
CA PRO A 70 9.51 -8.99 -3.68
C PRO A 70 10.02 -9.10 -2.24
N PHE A 71 9.09 -9.16 -1.32
CA PHE A 71 9.38 -9.40 0.08
C PHE A 71 10.12 -10.75 0.22
N TYR A 72 11.26 -10.74 0.93
CA TYR A 72 11.98 -11.98 1.17
C TYR A 72 11.16 -12.90 2.08
N SER A 73 10.81 -14.08 1.59
CA SER A 73 10.08 -15.09 2.34
C SER A 73 10.86 -16.40 2.29
N ASP A 74 11.34 -16.85 3.45
CA ASP A 74 11.96 -18.16 3.63
C ASP A 74 10.90 -19.10 4.24
N PRO A 75 10.77 -20.36 3.79
CA PRO A 75 9.87 -21.34 4.37
C PRO A 75 10.06 -21.60 5.87
N TYR A 76 11.22 -21.24 6.40
CA TYR A 76 11.58 -21.39 7.83
C TYR A 76 11.43 -20.09 8.62
N THR A 77 11.11 -18.97 7.99
CA THR A 77 10.95 -17.67 8.64
C THR A 77 9.49 -17.42 8.96
N TYR A 78 9.25 -16.76 10.09
CA TYR A 78 7.90 -16.39 10.52
C TYR A 78 7.28 -15.42 9.51
N GLU A 79 6.06 -15.73 9.05
CA GLU A 79 5.32 -14.85 8.16
C GLU A 79 4.97 -13.53 8.88
N PRO A 80 5.39 -12.38 8.34
CA PRO A 80 5.16 -11.10 8.99
C PRO A 80 3.67 -10.77 9.04
N ARG A 81 3.23 -10.19 10.15
CA ARG A 81 1.85 -9.70 10.31
C ARG A 81 1.61 -8.50 9.39
N TYR A 82 0.35 -8.28 9.00
CA TYR A 82 -0.03 -7.21 8.07
C TYR A 82 0.55 -5.83 8.43
N TYR A 83 0.56 -5.45 9.70
CA TYR A 83 1.09 -4.16 10.14
C TYR A 83 2.62 -4.07 10.07
N GLN A 84 3.33 -5.18 10.21
CA GLN A 84 4.78 -5.26 10.02
C GLN A 84 5.11 -5.07 8.53
N ARG A 85 4.38 -5.74 7.65
CA ARG A 85 4.47 -5.58 6.20
C ARG A 85 4.29 -4.12 5.78
N ILE A 86 3.23 -3.47 6.26
CA ILE A 86 2.96 -2.06 5.97
C ILE A 86 4.12 -1.17 6.49
N ALA A 87 4.65 -1.45 7.69
CA ALA A 87 5.77 -0.70 8.24
C ALA A 87 7.02 -0.81 7.35
N VAL A 88 7.37 -2.03 6.91
CA VAL A 88 8.51 -2.29 6.02
C VAL A 88 8.30 -1.61 4.66
N GLU A 89 7.15 -1.81 4.00
CA GLU A 89 6.82 -1.20 2.71
C GLU A 89 6.91 0.33 2.76
N ARG A 90 6.39 0.95 3.82
CA ARG A 90 6.46 2.40 4.02
C ARG A 90 7.89 2.90 4.26
N THR A 91 8.70 2.12 4.97
CA THR A 91 10.11 2.44 5.20
C THR A 91 10.91 2.35 3.91
N VAL A 92 10.76 1.27 3.16
CA VAL A 92 11.41 1.09 1.85
C VAL A 92 11.00 2.20 0.88
N GLU A 93 9.72 2.55 0.82
CA GLU A 93 9.23 3.69 0.01
C GLU A 93 9.86 5.02 0.44
N ALA A 94 9.99 5.27 1.73
CA ALA A 94 10.60 6.49 2.24
C ALA A 94 12.09 6.58 1.88
N ILE A 95 12.83 5.46 2.02
CA ILE A 95 14.25 5.37 1.63
C ILE A 95 14.40 5.56 0.11
N ALA A 96 13.57 4.90 -0.68
CA ALA A 96 13.57 5.05 -2.15
C ALA A 96 13.32 6.50 -2.60
N LYS A 97 12.56 7.27 -1.81
CA LYS A 97 12.36 8.71 -2.00
C LYS A 97 13.50 9.60 -1.44
N GLY A 98 14.60 9.00 -0.99
CA GLY A 98 15.77 9.73 -0.48
C GLY A 98 15.61 10.28 0.93
N LYS A 99 14.80 9.67 1.78
CA LYS A 99 14.72 10.03 3.19
C LYS A 99 15.85 9.38 3.98
N ASP A 100 16.67 10.18 4.66
CA ASP A 100 17.80 9.71 5.48
C ASP A 100 17.38 9.14 6.84
N ARG A 101 16.16 9.41 7.27
CA ARG A 101 15.66 9.00 8.60
C ARG A 101 14.18 8.67 8.53
N VAL A 102 13.83 7.52 9.14
CA VAL A 102 12.45 7.05 9.28
C VAL A 102 12.21 6.74 10.76
N LEU A 103 11.07 7.15 11.30
CA LEU A 103 10.64 6.82 12.65
C LEU A 103 9.51 5.81 12.60
N ILE A 104 9.74 4.60 13.11
CA ILE A 104 8.73 3.56 13.25
C ILE A 104 8.30 3.46 14.70
N VAL A 105 7.02 3.70 14.96
CA VAL A 105 6.42 3.60 16.30
C VAL A 105 5.53 2.37 16.36
N MET A 106 5.93 1.39 17.17
CA MET A 106 5.19 0.14 17.36
C MET A 106 5.08 -0.17 18.86
N ALA A 107 3.95 -0.78 19.26
CA ALA A 107 3.75 -1.19 20.66
C ALA A 107 4.75 -2.29 21.09
N THR A 108 4.91 -2.48 22.38
CA THR A 108 5.72 -3.58 22.94
C THR A 108 5.12 -4.94 22.54
N GLY A 109 5.96 -5.90 22.16
CA GLY A 109 5.51 -7.24 21.77
C GLY A 109 4.97 -7.37 20.33
N THR A 110 5.01 -6.32 19.51
CA THR A 110 4.54 -6.34 18.12
C THR A 110 5.60 -6.79 17.10
N GLY A 111 6.79 -7.24 17.57
CA GLY A 111 7.83 -7.78 16.69
C GLY A 111 8.71 -6.72 16.00
N LYS A 112 9.00 -5.61 16.68
CA LYS A 112 9.90 -4.52 16.17
C LYS A 112 11.23 -5.04 15.63
N THR A 113 11.87 -5.98 16.34
CA THR A 113 13.16 -6.55 15.94
C THR A 113 13.06 -7.34 14.64
N CYS A 114 11.96 -8.07 14.44
CA CYS A 114 11.71 -8.80 13.21
C CYS A 114 11.58 -7.85 12.01
N SER A 115 10.78 -6.79 12.15
CA SER A 115 10.62 -5.77 11.10
C SER A 115 11.95 -5.09 10.73
N ALA A 116 12.81 -4.81 11.72
CA ALA A 116 14.10 -4.17 11.49
C ALA A 116 15.12 -5.09 10.78
N LEU A 117 14.99 -6.41 10.94
CA LEU A 117 15.87 -7.38 10.26
C LEU A 117 15.50 -7.58 8.78
N GLU A 118 14.21 -7.41 8.46
CA GLU A 118 13.70 -7.53 7.10
C GLU A 118 14.06 -6.31 6.22
N GLU A 119 14.48 -5.21 6.82
CA GLU A 119 14.92 -3.99 6.12
C GLU A 119 16.39 -4.03 5.67
N ASN A 120 17.16 -5.07 6.04
CA ASN A 120 18.54 -5.24 5.62
C ASN A 120 18.60 -6.16 4.38
N PRO A 121 18.85 -5.61 3.17
CA PRO A 121 19.12 -6.39 1.97
C PRO A 121 20.48 -7.10 2.04
#